data_f8af7592ffeb786374f290bfbd21f1bf
#
_entry.id   f8af7592ffeb786374f290bfbd21f1bf
#
_cell.length_a   1.000
_cell.length_b   1.000
_cell.length_c   1.000
_cell.angle_alpha   90.00
_cell.angle_beta   90.00
_cell.angle_gamma   90.00
#
_symmetry.space_group_name_H-M   'P 1'
#
loop_
_entity.id
_entity.type
_entity.pdbx_description
1 polymer ?
#
loop_
_entity_poly.entity_id
_entity_poly.type
_entity_poly.pdbx_seq_one_letter_code
_entity_poly.pdbx_strand_id
1 'polypeptide(L)'
;PTIKISPNQTIFVVGDSISAGISAKERAWPAVLADISHFKIINLAKPAASVQSAMDQSAGFTESNSVVIVEIGGNDLLGRVDSKTFFTQLDKLLGRLKESNSQIVMFELPLLPFCNGFGAAQRNLAKKYNVILIPKHFMTDVFALQGGTLDGLHLSQRGHDAMAIFVRNLLKSN
;
A
#
# COMPACT_ATOMS: atom_id res chain seq x y z
N PRO A 1 3.80 -13.86 -2.34
CA PRO A 1 2.82 -13.89 -1.26
C PRO A 1 1.42 -14.17 -1.77
N THR A 2 0.53 -14.66 -0.90
CA THR A 2 -0.89 -14.92 -1.22
C THR A 2 -1.74 -14.23 -0.16
N ILE A 3 -2.79 -13.56 -0.59
CA ILE A 3 -3.75 -12.88 0.27
C ILE A 3 -5.04 -13.70 0.26
N LYS A 4 -5.35 -14.35 1.36
CA LYS A 4 -6.61 -15.09 1.50
C LYS A 4 -7.72 -14.10 1.81
N ILE A 5 -8.82 -14.17 1.08
CA ILE A 5 -9.94 -13.26 1.24
C ILE A 5 -11.27 -14.01 1.06
N SER A 6 -12.23 -13.72 1.91
CA SER A 6 -13.61 -14.25 1.78
C SER A 6 -14.47 -13.28 0.97
N PRO A 7 -15.49 -13.75 0.24
CA PRO A 7 -16.31 -12.91 -0.63
C PRO A 7 -16.94 -11.69 0.05
N ASN A 8 -17.24 -11.79 1.34
CA ASN A 8 -17.90 -10.72 2.11
C ASN A 8 -16.90 -9.77 2.82
N GLN A 9 -15.61 -9.99 2.66
CA GLN A 9 -14.62 -9.09 3.27
C GLN A 9 -14.41 -7.85 2.41
N THR A 10 -14.25 -6.70 3.09
CA THR A 10 -13.88 -5.44 2.46
C THR A 10 -12.34 -5.33 2.39
N ILE A 11 -11.83 -4.83 1.29
CA ILE A 11 -10.43 -4.43 1.15
C ILE A 11 -10.34 -2.92 1.37
N PHE A 12 -9.57 -2.50 2.36
CA PHE A 12 -9.21 -1.11 2.57
C PHE A 12 -7.82 -0.84 2.01
N VAL A 13 -7.63 0.31 1.39
CA VAL A 13 -6.32 0.75 0.90
C VAL A 13 -5.93 2.02 1.67
N VAL A 14 -4.83 1.95 2.39
CA VAL A 14 -4.17 3.07 3.07
C VAL A 14 -2.90 3.38 2.30
N GLY A 15 -2.74 4.61 1.84
CA GLY A 15 -1.62 4.92 0.95
C GLY A 15 -1.46 6.39 0.60
N ASP A 16 -0.54 6.62 -0.33
CA ASP A 16 -0.25 7.95 -0.85
C ASP A 16 -0.74 8.14 -2.30
N SER A 17 -0.05 8.97 -3.09
CA SER A 17 -0.43 9.28 -4.47
C SER A 17 -0.40 8.06 -5.41
N ILE A 18 0.40 7.04 -5.09
CA ILE A 18 0.47 5.80 -5.89
C ILE A 18 -0.87 5.05 -5.82
N SER A 19 -1.55 5.11 -4.67
CA SER A 19 -2.85 4.46 -4.47
C SER A 19 -4.04 5.40 -4.65
N ALA A 20 -3.86 6.71 -4.39
CA ALA A 20 -4.90 7.71 -4.58
C ALA A 20 -5.07 8.12 -6.04
N GLY A 21 -3.98 8.07 -6.84
CA GLY A 21 -3.88 8.77 -8.11
C GLY A 21 -3.62 10.26 -7.91
N ILE A 22 -3.12 10.93 -8.95
CA ILE A 22 -2.81 12.38 -8.91
C ILE A 22 -3.64 13.21 -9.88
N SER A 23 -4.40 12.59 -10.75
CA SER A 23 -5.17 13.25 -11.79
C SER A 23 -6.54 12.60 -11.96
N ALA A 24 -7.52 13.41 -12.36
CA ALA A 24 -8.86 12.91 -12.68
C ALA A 24 -8.93 12.15 -14.01
N LYS A 25 -7.82 12.13 -14.77
CA LYS A 25 -7.74 11.43 -16.06
C LYS A 25 -7.41 9.96 -15.90
N GLU A 26 -6.66 9.61 -14.85
CA GLU A 26 -6.31 8.23 -14.53
C GLU A 26 -7.27 7.66 -13.48
N ARG A 27 -7.62 6.44 -13.69
CA ARG A 27 -8.38 5.64 -12.73
C ARG A 27 -7.41 4.93 -11.80
N ALA A 28 -7.42 5.30 -10.51
CA ALA A 28 -6.50 4.71 -9.52
C ALA A 28 -6.65 3.19 -9.42
N TRP A 29 -5.55 2.48 -9.19
CA TRP A 29 -5.53 1.02 -9.18
C TRP A 29 -6.53 0.36 -8.20
N PRO A 30 -6.90 0.94 -7.05
CA PRO A 30 -7.93 0.33 -6.21
C PRO A 30 -9.31 0.30 -6.87
N ALA A 31 -9.63 1.34 -7.66
CA ALA A 31 -10.89 1.38 -8.42
C ALA A 31 -10.88 0.39 -9.59
N VAL A 32 -9.74 0.25 -10.29
CA VAL A 32 -9.57 -0.77 -11.33
C VAL A 32 -9.67 -2.18 -10.71
N LEU A 33 -9.03 -2.38 -9.55
CA LEU A 33 -9.09 -3.66 -8.84
C LEU A 33 -10.52 -4.03 -8.42
N ALA A 34 -11.34 -3.07 -7.99
CA ALA A 34 -12.73 -3.32 -7.64
C ALA A 34 -13.51 -3.92 -8.82
N ASP A 35 -13.31 -3.39 -10.03
CA ASP A 35 -14.00 -3.87 -11.22
C ASP A 35 -13.57 -5.29 -11.63
N ILE A 36 -12.26 -5.57 -11.59
CA ILE A 36 -11.72 -6.84 -12.07
C ILE A 36 -11.75 -7.97 -11.04
N SER A 37 -11.97 -7.65 -9.78
CA SER A 37 -11.96 -8.64 -8.69
C SER A 37 -13.33 -8.93 -8.09
N HIS A 38 -14.30 -8.04 -8.28
CA HIS A 38 -15.64 -8.07 -7.70
C HIS A 38 -15.66 -7.99 -6.16
N PHE A 39 -14.53 -7.64 -5.51
CA PHE A 39 -14.49 -7.35 -4.09
C PHE A 39 -14.89 -5.90 -3.80
N LYS A 40 -15.49 -5.68 -2.63
CA LYS A 40 -15.71 -4.32 -2.11
C LYS A 40 -14.36 -3.70 -1.73
N ILE A 41 -13.99 -2.61 -2.39
CA ILE A 41 -12.73 -1.91 -2.13
C ILE A 41 -13.02 -0.48 -1.70
N ILE A 42 -12.44 -0.06 -0.58
CA ILE A 42 -12.51 1.30 -0.05
C ILE A 42 -11.11 1.89 -0.08
N ASN A 43 -10.91 2.86 -0.95
CA ASN A 43 -9.64 3.58 -1.06
C ASN A 43 -9.64 4.78 -0.11
N LEU A 44 -8.81 4.71 0.93
CA LEU A 44 -8.59 5.77 1.92
C LEU A 44 -7.32 6.59 1.62
N ALA A 45 -6.56 6.19 0.60
CA ALA A 45 -5.30 6.84 0.24
C ALA A 45 -5.48 8.31 -0.11
N LYS A 46 -4.48 9.11 0.20
CA LYS A 46 -4.46 10.55 -0.10
C LYS A 46 -3.14 10.94 -0.76
N PRO A 47 -3.17 11.78 -1.80
CA PRO A 47 -1.92 12.29 -2.40
C PRO A 47 -1.03 12.95 -1.34
N ALA A 48 0.28 12.81 -1.50
CA ALA A 48 1.31 13.36 -0.60
C ALA A 48 1.26 12.85 0.85
N ALA A 49 0.53 11.78 1.14
CA ALA A 49 0.48 11.21 2.48
C ALA A 49 1.85 10.66 2.92
N SER A 50 2.23 10.96 4.15
CA SER A 50 3.31 10.31 4.89
C SER A 50 2.74 9.21 5.80
N VAL A 51 3.61 8.38 6.39
CA VAL A 51 3.18 7.40 7.39
C VAL A 51 2.45 8.07 8.55
N GLN A 52 2.91 9.26 8.99
CA GLN A 52 2.23 10.02 10.04
C GLN A 52 0.81 10.43 9.62
N SER A 53 0.62 10.94 8.40
CA SER A 53 -0.71 11.34 7.92
C SER A 53 -1.60 10.14 7.57
N ALA A 54 -1.05 8.97 7.30
CA ALA A 54 -1.81 7.74 7.10
C ALA A 54 -2.56 7.29 8.37
N MET A 55 -2.12 7.74 9.55
CA MET A 55 -2.88 7.54 10.80
C MET A 55 -4.28 8.14 10.72
N ASP A 56 -4.44 9.30 10.06
CA ASP A 56 -5.74 9.95 9.88
C ASP A 56 -6.63 9.19 8.91
N GLN A 57 -6.04 8.56 7.87
CA GLN A 57 -6.77 7.68 6.95
C GLN A 57 -7.39 6.49 7.69
N SER A 58 -6.69 5.98 8.70
CA SER A 58 -7.13 4.84 9.50
C SER A 58 -8.04 5.21 10.69
N ALA A 59 -8.22 6.51 10.99
CA ALA A 59 -8.95 6.97 12.17
C ALA A 59 -10.42 6.53 12.18
N GLY A 60 -11.06 6.48 11.03
CA GLY A 60 -12.45 6.04 10.86
C GLY A 60 -12.61 4.55 10.56
N PHE A 61 -11.53 3.77 10.61
CA PHE A 61 -11.56 2.36 10.29
C PHE A 61 -12.16 1.56 11.44
N THR A 62 -13.40 1.14 11.28
CA THR A 62 -14.17 0.44 12.31
C THR A 62 -14.55 -0.99 11.92
N GLU A 63 -14.30 -1.40 10.68
CA GLU A 63 -14.62 -2.73 10.21
C GLU A 63 -13.57 -3.75 10.70
N SER A 64 -14.02 -4.76 11.42
CA SER A 64 -13.20 -5.91 11.79
C SER A 64 -13.19 -6.96 10.67
N ASN A 65 -12.20 -7.87 10.73
CA ASN A 65 -12.10 -9.00 9.79
C ASN A 65 -12.02 -8.60 8.32
N SER A 66 -11.33 -7.51 8.01
CA SER A 66 -11.10 -6.98 6.67
C SER A 66 -9.69 -7.31 6.18
N VAL A 67 -9.39 -6.95 4.93
CA VAL A 67 -8.02 -6.90 4.41
C VAL A 67 -7.62 -5.43 4.29
N VAL A 68 -6.47 -5.06 4.85
CA VAL A 68 -5.92 -3.70 4.73
C VAL A 68 -4.64 -3.75 3.92
N ILE A 69 -4.64 -3.10 2.76
CA ILE A 69 -3.44 -2.94 1.93
C ILE A 69 -2.81 -1.60 2.28
N VAL A 70 -1.56 -1.64 2.72
CA VAL A 70 -0.75 -0.47 3.10
C VAL A 70 0.29 -0.22 2.02
N GLU A 71 0.18 0.90 1.34
CA GLU A 71 1.14 1.37 0.34
C GLU A 71 1.54 2.82 0.72
N ILE A 72 2.59 2.96 1.53
CA ILE A 72 2.95 4.24 2.17
C ILE A 72 4.45 4.32 2.49
N GLY A 73 4.97 5.52 2.57
CA GLY A 73 6.33 5.80 3.02
C GLY A 73 7.24 6.37 1.93
N GLY A 74 6.76 6.44 0.68
CA GLY A 74 7.48 7.10 -0.41
C GLY A 74 7.76 8.57 -0.10
N ASN A 75 6.77 9.29 0.41
CA ASN A 75 6.92 10.70 0.79
C ASN A 75 7.83 10.89 2.01
N ASP A 76 7.85 9.95 2.97
CA ASP A 76 8.79 9.97 4.09
C ASP A 76 10.24 9.83 3.60
N LEU A 77 10.47 8.90 2.67
CA LEU A 77 11.76 8.66 2.06
C LEU A 77 12.27 9.89 1.29
N LEU A 78 11.43 10.47 0.44
CA LEU A 78 11.75 11.65 -0.37
C LEU A 78 11.85 12.91 0.49
N GLY A 79 11.04 13.03 1.54
CA GLY A 79 11.04 14.11 2.53
C GLY A 79 12.20 14.04 3.52
N ARG A 80 13.09 13.05 3.38
CA ARG A 80 14.27 12.85 4.24
C ARG A 80 13.94 12.64 5.72
N VAL A 81 12.81 12.02 6.00
CA VAL A 81 12.51 11.51 7.35
C VAL A 81 13.59 10.49 7.71
N ASP A 82 14.12 10.52 8.92
CA ASP A 82 15.10 9.53 9.33
C ASP A 82 14.44 8.16 9.58
N SER A 83 15.20 7.08 9.42
CA SER A 83 14.68 5.72 9.49
C SER A 83 14.13 5.33 10.86
N LYS A 84 14.58 5.97 11.94
CA LYS A 84 14.08 5.73 13.30
C LYS A 84 12.70 6.37 13.49
N THR A 85 12.52 7.59 13.01
CA THR A 85 11.23 8.27 13.00
C THR A 85 10.23 7.50 12.12
N PHE A 86 10.64 7.10 10.92
CA PHE A 86 9.83 6.26 10.04
C PHE A 86 9.41 4.95 10.73
N PHE A 87 10.36 4.23 11.37
CA PHE A 87 10.05 3.02 12.13
C PHE A 87 8.98 3.29 13.20
N THR A 88 9.16 4.35 14.00
CA THR A 88 8.25 4.66 15.10
C THR A 88 6.84 4.99 14.62
N GLN A 89 6.72 5.73 13.52
CA GLN A 89 5.43 6.09 12.93
C GLN A 89 4.75 4.87 12.30
N LEU A 90 5.50 4.05 11.57
CA LEU A 90 4.98 2.82 10.96
C LEU A 90 4.57 1.79 12.01
N ASP A 91 5.30 1.70 13.12
CA ASP A 91 4.95 0.83 14.25
C ASP A 91 3.60 1.22 14.85
N LYS A 92 3.36 2.52 15.04
CA LYS A 92 2.06 3.03 15.52
C LYS A 92 0.93 2.74 14.54
N LEU A 93 1.15 2.97 13.24
CA LEU A 93 0.14 2.72 12.21
C LEU A 93 -0.24 1.24 12.16
N LEU A 94 0.75 0.35 12.08
CA LEU A 94 0.49 -1.09 12.01
C LEU A 94 -0.14 -1.63 13.30
N GLY A 95 0.28 -1.12 14.47
CA GLY A 95 -0.34 -1.43 15.76
C GLY A 95 -1.83 -1.12 15.76
N ARG A 96 -2.19 0.10 15.35
CA ARG A 96 -3.59 0.52 15.25
C ARG A 96 -4.41 -0.32 14.27
N LEU A 97 -3.87 -0.58 13.07
CA LEU A 97 -4.55 -1.42 12.09
C LEU A 97 -4.76 -2.85 12.60
N LYS A 98 -3.86 -3.35 13.44
CA LYS A 98 -3.95 -4.69 14.02
C LYS A 98 -5.07 -4.83 15.05
N GLU A 99 -5.45 -3.73 15.73
CA GLU A 99 -6.54 -3.72 16.71
C GLU A 99 -7.90 -4.13 16.08
N SER A 100 -8.08 -3.91 14.79
CA SER A 100 -9.30 -4.29 14.06
C SER A 100 -9.40 -5.79 13.72
N ASN A 101 -8.44 -6.61 14.13
CA ASN A 101 -8.33 -8.03 13.74
C ASN A 101 -8.32 -8.27 12.22
N SER A 102 -7.83 -7.30 11.46
CA SER A 102 -7.75 -7.37 10.00
C SER A 102 -6.45 -8.03 9.54
N GLN A 103 -6.48 -8.63 8.35
CA GLN A 103 -5.27 -9.07 7.67
C GLN A 103 -4.58 -7.86 7.05
N ILE A 104 -3.34 -7.61 7.44
CA ILE A 104 -2.56 -6.49 6.91
C ILE A 104 -1.62 -7.00 5.82
N VAL A 105 -1.63 -6.31 4.69
CA VAL A 105 -0.73 -6.50 3.55
C VAL A 105 0.02 -5.20 3.36
N MET A 106 1.34 -5.22 3.20
CA MET A 106 2.13 -4.00 3.04
C MET A 106 3.08 -4.14 1.86
N PHE A 107 3.13 -3.12 1.01
CA PHE A 107 4.15 -3.01 -0.03
C PHE A 107 5.48 -2.56 0.57
N GLU A 108 6.54 -3.32 0.30
CA GLU A 108 7.90 -2.89 0.61
C GLU A 108 8.33 -1.82 -0.38
N LEU A 109 8.84 -0.69 0.13
CA LEU A 109 9.27 0.45 -0.68
C LEU A 109 10.39 0.08 -1.65
N PRO A 110 10.34 0.53 -2.91
CA PRO A 110 11.48 0.55 -3.80
C PRO A 110 12.49 1.57 -3.27
N LEU A 111 13.59 1.08 -2.69
CA LEU A 111 14.52 1.94 -1.96
C LEU A 111 15.50 2.63 -2.90
N LEU A 112 15.76 3.91 -2.61
CA LEU A 112 16.92 4.63 -3.12
C LEU A 112 18.22 4.07 -2.52
N PRO A 113 19.38 4.26 -3.18
CA PRO A 113 20.67 3.93 -2.59
C PRO A 113 20.82 4.54 -1.18
N PHE A 114 21.45 3.81 -0.28
CA PHE A 114 21.69 4.22 1.12
C PHE A 114 20.47 4.35 2.04
N CYS A 115 19.26 4.02 1.58
CA CYS A 115 18.03 4.08 2.38
C CYS A 115 17.63 2.73 2.99
N ASN A 116 18.58 1.83 3.25
CA ASN A 116 18.34 0.47 3.73
C ASN A 116 17.58 0.41 5.07
N GLY A 117 17.65 1.46 5.89
CA GLY A 117 16.94 1.56 7.17
C GLY A 117 15.42 1.48 7.03
N PHE A 118 14.85 2.02 5.96
CA PHE A 118 13.41 1.96 5.67
C PHE A 118 12.96 0.51 5.39
N GLY A 119 13.66 -0.21 4.52
CA GLY A 119 13.34 -1.60 4.24
C GLY A 119 13.55 -2.51 5.45
N ALA A 120 14.58 -2.24 6.28
CA ALA A 120 14.77 -2.96 7.54
C ALA A 120 13.60 -2.71 8.50
N ALA A 121 13.13 -1.46 8.62
CA ALA A 121 11.96 -1.10 9.41
C ALA A 121 10.71 -1.86 8.95
N GLN A 122 10.41 -1.84 7.65
CA GLN A 122 9.26 -2.55 7.08
C GLN A 122 9.31 -4.05 7.35
N ARG A 123 10.45 -4.69 7.10
CA ARG A 123 10.61 -6.15 7.33
C ARG A 123 10.51 -6.54 8.80
N ASN A 124 11.08 -5.74 9.71
CA ASN A 124 11.00 -6.00 11.15
C ASN A 124 9.57 -5.87 11.67
N LEU A 125 8.88 -4.80 11.24
CA LEU A 125 7.50 -4.54 11.64
C LEU A 125 6.52 -5.54 10.99
N ALA A 126 6.78 -5.97 9.75
CA ALA A 126 6.00 -7.02 9.13
C ALA A 126 6.04 -8.34 9.93
N LYS A 127 7.21 -8.70 10.46
CA LYS A 127 7.34 -9.85 11.37
C LYS A 127 6.60 -9.63 12.69
N LYS A 128 6.78 -8.45 13.30
CA LYS A 128 6.15 -8.10 14.59
C LYS A 128 4.63 -8.21 14.55
N TYR A 129 4.01 -7.73 13.49
CA TYR A 129 2.55 -7.66 13.35
C TYR A 129 1.93 -8.77 12.49
N ASN A 130 2.74 -9.74 12.04
CA ASN A 130 2.31 -10.80 11.11
C ASN A 130 1.66 -10.21 9.84
N VAL A 131 2.36 -9.24 9.23
CA VAL A 131 1.96 -8.55 8.00
C VAL A 131 2.43 -9.35 6.79
N ILE A 132 1.58 -9.51 5.79
CA ILE A 132 2.00 -10.03 4.49
C ILE A 132 2.78 -8.94 3.76
N LEU A 133 4.11 -9.07 3.74
CA LEU A 133 4.97 -8.11 3.04
C LEU A 133 5.07 -8.48 1.56
N ILE A 134 4.69 -7.56 0.70
CA ILE A 134 4.88 -7.65 -0.75
C ILE A 134 6.28 -7.14 -1.08
N PRO A 135 7.17 -7.99 -1.62
CA PRO A 135 8.55 -7.59 -1.89
C PRO A 135 8.67 -6.41 -2.86
N LYS A 136 9.62 -5.54 -2.62
CA LYS A 136 9.84 -4.28 -3.36
C LYS A 136 9.96 -4.42 -4.89
N HIS A 137 10.44 -5.58 -5.38
CA HIS A 137 10.59 -5.79 -6.82
C HIS A 137 9.27 -5.65 -7.58
N PHE A 138 8.14 -5.97 -6.98
CA PHE A 138 6.84 -5.82 -7.64
C PHE A 138 6.50 -4.36 -7.97
N MET A 139 6.75 -3.44 -7.04
CA MET A 139 6.59 -2.01 -7.33
C MET A 139 7.63 -1.54 -8.36
N THR A 140 8.87 -2.04 -8.24
CA THR A 140 9.94 -1.72 -9.20
C THR A 140 9.57 -2.15 -10.61
N ASP A 141 8.98 -3.33 -10.76
CA ASP A 141 8.54 -3.84 -12.07
C ASP A 141 7.42 -2.98 -12.68
N VAL A 142 6.47 -2.52 -11.85
CA VAL A 142 5.42 -1.59 -12.31
C VAL A 142 6.01 -0.25 -12.75
N PHE A 143 6.95 0.31 -11.98
CA PHE A 143 7.62 1.58 -12.33
C PHE A 143 8.51 1.46 -13.58
N ALA A 144 9.16 0.31 -13.77
CA ALA A 144 10.00 0.03 -14.93
C ALA A 144 9.19 -0.32 -16.20
N LEU A 145 7.89 -0.55 -16.07
CA LEU A 145 7.04 -0.82 -17.22
C LEU A 145 7.06 0.38 -18.19
N GLN A 146 7.33 0.14 -19.45
CA GLN A 146 7.31 1.19 -20.46
C GLN A 146 5.95 1.94 -20.46
N GLY A 147 5.96 3.23 -20.17
CA GLY A 147 4.76 4.04 -20.00
C GLY A 147 3.96 3.72 -18.73
N GLY A 148 4.55 3.05 -17.75
CA GLY A 148 3.92 2.74 -16.46
C GLY A 148 3.81 3.94 -15.52
N THR A 149 4.64 4.96 -15.73
CA THR A 149 4.63 6.20 -14.94
C THR A 149 4.46 7.42 -15.83
N LEU A 150 3.98 8.53 -15.23
CA LEU A 150 3.85 9.84 -15.87
C LEU A 150 5.17 10.62 -15.83
N ASP A 151 5.90 10.50 -14.73
CA ASP A 151 7.07 11.32 -14.41
C ASP A 151 8.21 10.52 -13.74
N GLY A 152 8.15 9.20 -13.80
CA GLY A 152 9.10 8.29 -13.13
C GLY A 152 8.70 7.90 -11.70
N LEU A 153 7.67 8.52 -11.13
CA LEU A 153 7.17 8.25 -9.79
C LEU A 153 5.67 7.95 -9.77
N HIS A 154 4.86 8.83 -10.34
CA HIS A 154 3.41 8.69 -10.33
C HIS A 154 2.94 7.76 -11.45
N LEU A 155 2.02 6.86 -11.12
CA LEU A 155 1.50 5.89 -12.07
C LEU A 155 0.70 6.57 -13.18
N SER A 156 0.94 6.14 -14.41
CA SER A 156 0.03 6.36 -15.54
C SER A 156 -1.17 5.43 -15.46
N GLN A 157 -2.15 5.55 -16.35
CA GLN A 157 -3.24 4.55 -16.42
C GLN A 157 -2.69 3.13 -16.59
N ARG A 158 -1.69 2.96 -17.45
CA ARG A 158 -1.05 1.64 -17.66
C ARG A 158 -0.38 1.12 -16.38
N GLY A 159 0.22 1.98 -15.57
CA GLY A 159 0.77 1.62 -14.28
C GLY A 159 -0.29 1.23 -13.27
N HIS A 160 -1.39 1.98 -13.22
CA HIS A 160 -2.54 1.63 -12.39
C HIS A 160 -3.16 0.29 -12.77
N ASP A 161 -3.35 0.03 -14.06
CA ASP A 161 -3.89 -1.24 -14.56
C ASP A 161 -2.95 -2.41 -14.19
N ALA A 162 -1.64 -2.25 -14.38
CA ALA A 162 -0.65 -3.26 -14.02
C ALA A 162 -0.64 -3.55 -12.51
N MET A 163 -0.74 -2.50 -11.68
CA MET A 163 -0.81 -2.64 -10.23
C MET A 163 -2.08 -3.37 -9.78
N ALA A 164 -3.22 -3.04 -10.37
CA ALA A 164 -4.50 -3.70 -10.09
C ALA A 164 -4.46 -5.19 -10.47
N ILE A 165 -3.97 -5.53 -11.65
CA ILE A 165 -3.80 -6.92 -12.11
C ILE A 165 -2.85 -7.68 -11.18
N PHE A 166 -1.74 -7.06 -10.79
CA PHE A 166 -0.80 -7.66 -9.85
C PHE A 166 -1.47 -7.99 -8.52
N VAL A 167 -2.15 -7.02 -7.88
CA VAL A 167 -2.83 -7.25 -6.59
C VAL A 167 -3.92 -8.31 -6.74
N ARG A 168 -4.70 -8.27 -7.82
CA ARG A 168 -5.74 -9.26 -8.11
C ARG A 168 -5.18 -10.69 -8.15
N ASN A 169 -3.98 -10.87 -8.72
CA ASN A 169 -3.32 -12.19 -8.80
C ASN A 169 -2.84 -12.72 -7.44
N LEU A 170 -2.64 -11.84 -6.46
CA LEU A 170 -2.34 -12.23 -5.08
C LEU A 170 -3.56 -12.68 -4.29
N LEU A 171 -4.76 -12.20 -4.66
CA LEU A 171 -6.00 -12.52 -3.98
C LEU A 171 -6.42 -13.97 -4.29
N LYS A 172 -6.67 -14.74 -3.25
CA LYS A 172 -7.21 -16.11 -3.35
C LYS A 172 -8.46 -16.21 -2.48
N SER A 173 -9.55 -16.61 -3.10
CA SER A 173 -10.79 -16.90 -2.38
C SER A 173 -10.57 -18.05 -1.39
N ASN A 174 -11.06 -17.87 -0.17
CA ASN A 174 -11.09 -18.94 0.83
C ASN A 174 -12.18 -19.95 0.48
#